data_add15488f8ca4ef63c43f16bd440a9e8
#
_entry.id   add15488f8ca4ef63c43f16bd440a9e8
#
_cell.length_a   1.000
_cell.length_b   1.000
_cell.length_c   1.000
_cell.angle_alpha   90.00
_cell.angle_beta   90.00
_cell.angle_gamma   90.00
#
_symmetry.space_group_name_H-M   'P 1'
#
loop_
_entity.id
_entity.type
_entity.pdbx_description
1 polymer ?
#
loop_
_entity_poly.entity_id
_entity_poly.type
_entity_poly.pdbx_seq_one_letter_code
_entity_poly.pdbx_strand_id
1 'polypeptide(L)'
;MTAFFTALRFAGWTAALLPLQMILVRFNLPLAKRIPMIYHRGVSRIIAFKIERHGEMSHTRPTLFICNHTSYLDITMYGAVLPGSFIAKVEVRGWPLFGLLARLQRTVFVERRAVRTAEHRDEMQKRLEQGDNLILFPEGTSNDGNRVLPFKSAFFGVAEKEINGEPLTVQPVSICYTRLDGIPVGRTYRPIFAWYGDMEMAGHLWNVFSLGQTTVAIEFHKPVTMAEFKSRKEMSAHCHRVISEGVSRGIHGRLGKPAKHAWWASKTA
;
A
#
# COMPACT_ATOMS: atom_id res chain seq x y z
N MET A 1 29.65 -1.77 -0.39
CA MET A 1 29.63 -0.51 -1.20
C MET A 1 28.23 -0.19 -1.75
N THR A 2 27.49 -1.15 -2.25
CA THR A 2 26.13 -0.95 -2.83
C THR A 2 25.15 -0.30 -1.86
N ALA A 3 25.01 -0.77 -0.61
CA ALA A 3 24.10 -0.21 0.39
C ALA A 3 24.32 1.28 0.65
N PHE A 4 25.57 1.69 0.80
CA PHE A 4 25.92 3.11 1.06
C PHE A 4 25.46 4.03 -0.08
N PHE A 5 25.72 3.65 -1.33
CA PHE A 5 25.29 4.46 -2.47
C PHE A 5 23.76 4.46 -2.64
N THR A 6 23.10 3.33 -2.35
CA THR A 6 21.63 3.27 -2.35
C THR A 6 21.06 4.17 -1.27
N ALA A 7 21.61 4.14 -0.05
CA ALA A 7 21.21 5.01 1.05
C ALA A 7 21.43 6.50 0.71
N LEU A 8 22.57 6.85 0.09
CA LEU A 8 22.85 8.22 -0.33
C LEU A 8 21.84 8.72 -1.38
N ARG A 9 21.51 7.89 -2.38
CA ARG A 9 20.49 8.21 -3.39
C ARG A 9 19.11 8.36 -2.75
N PHE A 10 18.76 7.48 -1.82
CA PHE A 10 17.50 7.55 -1.08
C PHE A 10 17.42 8.85 -0.27
N ALA A 11 18.47 9.19 0.46
CA ALA A 11 18.56 10.43 1.25
C ALA A 11 18.46 11.67 0.33
N GLY A 12 19.21 11.71 -0.77
CA GLY A 12 19.16 12.80 -1.74
C GLY A 12 17.80 12.98 -2.39
N TRP A 13 17.15 11.88 -2.80
CA TRP A 13 15.79 11.90 -3.34
C TRP A 13 14.76 12.40 -2.34
N THR A 14 14.87 11.94 -1.09
CA THR A 14 14.00 12.40 -0.01
C THR A 14 14.23 13.88 0.28
N ALA A 15 15.48 14.32 0.42
CA ALA A 15 15.83 15.71 0.68
C ALA A 15 15.35 16.67 -0.43
N ALA A 16 15.37 16.23 -1.69
CA ALA A 16 14.90 17.03 -2.82
C ALA A 16 13.37 17.21 -2.83
N LEU A 17 12.60 16.16 -2.53
CA LEU A 17 11.13 16.22 -2.60
C LEU A 17 10.46 16.66 -1.30
N LEU A 18 11.12 16.48 -0.15
CA LEU A 18 10.55 16.79 1.16
C LEU A 18 10.14 18.27 1.30
N PRO A 19 10.98 19.27 1.00
CA PRO A 19 10.61 20.68 1.11
C PRO A 19 9.47 21.06 0.17
N LEU A 20 9.52 20.56 -1.06
CA LEU A 20 8.45 20.77 -2.03
C LEU A 20 7.11 20.27 -1.53
N GLN A 21 7.08 19.01 -1.03
CA GLN A 21 5.85 18.42 -0.51
C GLN A 21 5.36 19.15 0.75
N MET A 22 6.25 19.62 1.62
CA MET A 22 5.87 20.43 2.79
C MET A 22 5.14 21.71 2.37
N ILE A 23 5.65 22.42 1.38
CA ILE A 23 5.01 23.62 0.83
C ILE A 23 3.65 23.28 0.23
N LEU A 24 3.58 22.26 -0.64
CA LEU A 24 2.35 21.84 -1.31
C LEU A 24 1.26 21.44 -0.32
N VAL A 25 1.61 20.71 0.74
CA VAL A 25 0.66 20.31 1.79
C VAL A 25 0.26 21.52 2.65
N ARG A 26 1.21 22.42 3.00
CA ARG A 26 0.94 23.61 3.81
C ARG A 26 -0.09 24.54 3.15
N PHE A 27 -0.02 24.67 1.82
CA PHE A 27 -0.91 25.52 1.04
C PHE A 27 -2.06 24.75 0.37
N ASN A 28 -2.24 23.48 0.72
CA ASN A 28 -3.30 22.59 0.19
C ASN A 28 -3.38 22.58 -1.34
N LEU A 29 -2.24 22.60 -2.01
CA LEU A 29 -2.18 22.64 -3.48
C LEU A 29 -2.50 21.27 -4.09
N PRO A 30 -3.20 21.21 -5.25
CA PRO A 30 -3.60 19.93 -5.87
C PRO A 30 -2.44 18.97 -6.14
N LEU A 31 -1.25 19.50 -6.44
CA LEU A 31 -0.05 18.71 -6.69
C LEU A 31 0.42 17.91 -5.47
N ALA A 32 0.05 18.33 -4.23
CA ALA A 32 0.32 17.59 -3.01
C ALA A 32 -0.21 16.14 -3.04
N LYS A 33 -1.25 15.86 -3.83
CA LYS A 33 -1.81 14.51 -4.01
C LYS A 33 -0.97 13.64 -4.97
N ARG A 34 -0.12 14.24 -5.82
CA ARG A 34 0.67 13.53 -6.86
C ARG A 34 2.11 13.24 -6.42
N ILE A 35 2.73 14.14 -5.66
CA ILE A 35 4.13 14.01 -5.22
C ILE A 35 4.41 12.70 -4.48
N PRO A 36 3.54 12.19 -3.57
CA PRO A 36 3.78 10.91 -2.90
C PRO A 36 4.01 9.75 -3.89
N MET A 37 3.22 9.66 -4.94
CA MET A 37 3.39 8.61 -5.95
C MET A 37 4.71 8.76 -6.70
N ILE A 38 5.11 9.99 -7.05
CA ILE A 38 6.41 10.28 -7.68
C ILE A 38 7.55 9.87 -6.74
N TYR A 39 7.42 10.21 -5.45
CA TYR A 39 8.37 9.83 -4.41
C TYR A 39 8.55 8.31 -4.34
N HIS A 40 7.46 7.56 -4.20
CA HIS A 40 7.50 6.11 -4.08
C HIS A 40 8.04 5.43 -5.34
N ARG A 41 7.74 5.94 -6.53
CA ARG A 41 8.34 5.47 -7.79
C ARG A 41 9.84 5.71 -7.85
N GLY A 42 10.31 6.85 -7.38
CA GLY A 42 11.72 7.14 -7.26
C GLY A 42 12.40 6.19 -6.29
N VAL A 43 11.82 6.00 -5.10
CA VAL A 43 12.35 5.07 -4.10
C VAL A 43 12.40 3.64 -4.62
N SER A 44 11.33 3.13 -5.26
CA SER A 44 11.31 1.77 -5.81
C SER A 44 12.45 1.54 -6.83
N ARG A 45 12.76 2.55 -7.67
CA ARG A 45 13.88 2.48 -8.62
C ARG A 45 15.23 2.53 -7.91
N ILE A 46 15.37 3.38 -6.89
CA ILE A 46 16.61 3.53 -6.12
C ILE A 46 17.00 2.23 -5.43
N ILE A 47 16.01 1.52 -4.85
CA ILE A 47 16.22 0.24 -4.18
C ILE A 47 16.16 -0.97 -5.15
N ALA A 48 16.14 -0.71 -6.46
CA ALA A 48 16.09 -1.71 -7.53
C ALA A 48 14.88 -2.67 -7.46
N PHE A 49 13.70 -2.18 -7.02
CA PHE A 49 12.48 -2.97 -6.96
C PHE A 49 11.65 -2.74 -8.23
N LYS A 50 11.50 -3.80 -9.02
CA LYS A 50 10.71 -3.85 -10.26
C LYS A 50 9.28 -4.28 -9.93
N ILE A 51 8.30 -3.43 -10.17
CA ILE A 51 6.89 -3.73 -9.94
C ILE A 51 6.28 -4.32 -11.21
N GLU A 52 5.76 -5.53 -11.11
CA GLU A 52 4.95 -6.20 -12.13
C GLU A 52 3.47 -6.11 -11.71
N ARG A 53 2.62 -5.56 -12.58
CA ARG A 53 1.19 -5.37 -12.31
C ARG A 53 0.39 -6.40 -13.08
N HIS A 54 -0.59 -6.98 -12.39
CA HIS A 54 -1.53 -7.96 -12.93
C HIS A 54 -2.96 -7.50 -12.64
N GLY A 55 -3.88 -7.79 -13.55
CA GLY A 55 -5.25 -7.29 -13.43
C GLY A 55 -5.38 -5.80 -13.74
N GLU A 56 -6.54 -5.25 -13.47
CA GLU A 56 -6.92 -3.88 -13.79
C GLU A 56 -7.31 -3.10 -12.55
N MET A 57 -6.73 -1.92 -12.38
CA MET A 57 -7.03 -1.03 -11.27
C MET A 57 -8.38 -0.34 -11.52
N SER A 58 -9.22 -0.25 -10.49
CA SER A 58 -10.46 0.52 -10.54
C SER A 58 -10.20 1.98 -10.89
N HIS A 59 -10.99 2.51 -11.81
CA HIS A 59 -11.03 3.93 -12.17
C HIS A 59 -12.11 4.70 -11.40
N THR A 60 -12.98 4.01 -10.66
CA THR A 60 -14.01 4.63 -9.81
C THR A 60 -13.36 5.43 -8.68
N ARG A 61 -13.95 6.60 -8.38
CA ARG A 61 -13.52 7.45 -7.26
C ARG A 61 -14.72 7.87 -6.42
N PRO A 62 -14.60 7.73 -5.12
CA PRO A 62 -13.48 7.14 -4.37
C PRO A 62 -13.42 5.61 -4.46
N THR A 63 -12.24 5.03 -4.32
CA THR A 63 -12.03 3.59 -4.14
C THR A 63 -11.29 3.33 -2.83
N LEU A 64 -11.76 2.35 -2.06
CA LEU A 64 -11.05 1.78 -0.91
C LEU A 64 -10.26 0.56 -1.38
N PHE A 65 -8.93 0.69 -1.44
CA PHE A 65 -8.03 -0.42 -1.76
C PHE A 65 -7.75 -1.24 -0.50
N ILE A 66 -8.08 -2.52 -0.55
CA ILE A 66 -7.82 -3.48 0.53
C ILE A 66 -6.58 -4.29 0.16
N CYS A 67 -5.55 -4.23 0.99
CA CYS A 67 -4.21 -4.73 0.68
C CYS A 67 -3.70 -5.68 1.76
N ASN A 68 -2.94 -6.73 1.40
CA ASN A 68 -2.16 -7.50 2.39
C ASN A 68 -0.90 -6.73 2.81
N HIS A 69 -0.33 -7.11 3.95
CA HIS A 69 0.78 -6.39 4.58
C HIS A 69 1.89 -7.33 5.05
N THR A 70 3.07 -7.14 4.49
CA THR A 70 4.28 -7.91 4.79
C THR A 70 5.35 -7.05 5.45
N SER A 71 5.44 -5.77 5.03
CA SER A 71 6.55 -4.89 5.42
C SER A 71 6.19 -3.42 5.24
N TYR A 72 6.95 -2.51 5.86
CA TYR A 72 6.91 -1.08 5.50
C TYR A 72 7.28 -0.84 4.01
N LEU A 73 7.95 -1.79 3.36
CA LEU A 73 8.25 -1.73 1.93
C LEU A 73 6.98 -1.73 1.07
N ASP A 74 5.90 -2.37 1.55
CA ASP A 74 4.61 -2.39 0.85
C ASP A 74 4.05 -0.97 0.65
N ILE A 75 4.32 -0.07 1.60
CA ILE A 75 3.91 1.34 1.50
C ILE A 75 4.56 1.97 0.26
N THR A 76 5.85 1.68 0.02
CA THR A 76 6.55 2.17 -1.16
C THR A 76 6.00 1.54 -2.45
N MET A 77 5.76 0.24 -2.44
CA MET A 77 5.29 -0.49 -3.63
C MET A 77 3.85 -0.11 -3.99
N TYR A 78 2.93 -0.13 -3.03
CA TYR A 78 1.56 0.31 -3.26
C TYR A 78 1.48 1.81 -3.57
N GLY A 79 2.24 2.65 -2.85
CA GLY A 79 2.29 4.10 -3.11
C GLY A 79 2.86 4.47 -4.48
N ALA A 80 3.66 3.60 -5.10
CA ALA A 80 4.14 3.78 -6.47
C ALA A 80 3.07 3.50 -7.54
N VAL A 81 2.01 2.74 -7.21
CA VAL A 81 0.98 2.30 -8.17
C VAL A 81 -0.44 2.77 -7.82
N LEU A 82 -0.78 2.91 -6.55
CA LEU A 82 -2.12 3.29 -6.09
C LEU A 82 -2.20 4.81 -5.85
N PRO A 83 -3.14 5.51 -6.50
CA PRO A 83 -3.38 6.93 -6.25
C PRO A 83 -4.26 7.12 -5.01
N GLY A 84 -3.67 7.05 -3.81
CA GLY A 84 -4.43 7.14 -2.57
C GLY A 84 -3.58 7.48 -1.35
N SER A 85 -4.25 7.67 -0.22
CA SER A 85 -3.64 7.89 1.09
C SER A 85 -3.74 6.62 1.93
N PHE A 86 -2.68 6.29 2.68
CA PHE A 86 -2.70 5.13 3.56
C PHE A 86 -3.52 5.39 4.82
N ILE A 87 -4.05 4.31 5.39
CA ILE A 87 -4.59 4.28 6.75
C ILE A 87 -3.54 3.58 7.62
N ALA A 88 -3.05 4.28 8.64
CA ALA A 88 -2.03 3.79 9.55
C ALA A 88 -2.41 3.96 11.01
N LYS A 89 -1.73 3.24 11.90
CA LYS A 89 -1.89 3.40 13.35
C LYS A 89 -1.35 4.76 13.80
N VAL A 90 -1.99 5.37 14.80
CA VAL A 90 -1.60 6.68 15.35
C VAL A 90 -0.15 6.69 15.85
N GLU A 91 0.35 5.57 16.37
CA GLU A 91 1.73 5.44 16.87
C GLU A 91 2.78 5.75 15.79
N VAL A 92 2.49 5.43 14.53
CA VAL A 92 3.38 5.72 13.39
C VAL A 92 3.61 7.22 13.24
N ARG A 93 2.66 8.05 13.65
CA ARG A 93 2.77 9.52 13.59
C ARG A 93 3.97 10.06 14.40
N GLY A 94 4.34 9.36 15.46
CA GLY A 94 5.45 9.72 16.34
C GLY A 94 6.83 9.18 15.91
N TRP A 95 6.89 8.35 14.86
CA TRP A 95 8.16 7.78 14.43
C TRP A 95 9.08 8.83 13.79
N PRO A 96 10.37 8.89 14.18
CA PRO A 96 11.31 9.79 13.54
C PRO A 96 11.34 9.62 12.04
N LEU A 97 11.40 10.69 11.26
CA LEU A 97 11.36 10.75 9.80
C LEU A 97 10.09 10.10 9.18
N PHE A 98 9.79 8.84 9.48
CA PHE A 98 8.65 8.12 8.91
C PHE A 98 7.30 8.72 9.29
N GLY A 99 7.16 9.24 10.52
CA GLY A 99 5.95 9.97 10.92
C GLY A 99 5.76 11.28 10.15
N LEU A 100 6.85 11.97 9.82
CA LEU A 100 6.80 13.15 8.94
C LEU A 100 6.39 12.77 7.52
N LEU A 101 7.04 11.74 6.94
CA LEU A 101 6.72 11.25 5.60
C LEU A 101 5.26 10.78 5.51
N ALA A 102 4.77 10.05 6.52
CA ALA A 102 3.37 9.62 6.59
C ALA A 102 2.39 10.80 6.63
N ARG A 103 2.69 11.87 7.39
CA ARG A 103 1.88 13.10 7.39
C ARG A 103 1.88 13.78 6.02
N LEU A 104 3.04 13.85 5.38
CA LEU A 104 3.18 14.44 4.05
C LEU A 104 2.52 13.60 2.94
N GLN A 105 2.39 12.29 3.17
CA GLN A 105 1.58 11.38 2.36
C GLN A 105 0.06 11.57 2.57
N ARG A 106 -0.35 12.45 3.50
CA ARG A 106 -1.75 12.66 3.89
C ARG A 106 -2.39 11.41 4.50
N THR A 107 -1.58 10.58 5.19
CA THR A 107 -2.03 9.35 5.87
C THR A 107 -3.14 9.65 6.88
N VAL A 108 -4.18 8.84 6.87
CA VAL A 108 -5.24 8.84 7.89
C VAL A 108 -4.74 8.01 9.07
N PHE A 109 -4.60 8.64 10.25
CA PHE A 109 -4.13 7.96 11.45
C PHE A 109 -5.30 7.51 12.30
N VAL A 110 -5.34 6.20 12.62
CA VAL A 110 -6.41 5.59 13.40
C VAL A 110 -5.87 4.92 14.67
N GLU A 111 -6.56 5.07 15.79
CA GLU A 111 -6.24 4.34 17.03
C GLU A 111 -6.75 2.90 16.96
N ARG A 112 -6.00 1.95 17.55
CA ARG A 112 -6.40 0.52 17.58
C ARG A 112 -7.76 0.27 18.23
N ARG A 113 -8.08 1.03 19.29
CA ARG A 113 -9.37 0.93 20.02
C ARG A 113 -10.49 1.64 19.27
N ALA A 114 -10.16 2.67 18.53
CA ALA A 114 -11.07 3.62 17.92
C ALA A 114 -11.55 3.24 16.51
N VAL A 115 -11.01 2.20 15.86
CA VAL A 115 -11.63 1.60 14.66
C VAL A 115 -13.09 1.14 14.95
N ARG A 116 -13.42 1.00 16.23
CA ARG A 116 -14.79 0.75 16.70
C ARG A 116 -15.56 2.04 17.00
N THR A 117 -14.91 3.20 17.08
CA THR A 117 -15.57 4.48 17.40
C THR A 117 -16.06 5.20 16.16
N ALA A 118 -17.13 5.97 16.30
CA ALA A 118 -17.73 6.77 15.22
C ALA A 118 -16.73 7.75 14.61
N GLU A 119 -15.91 8.43 15.43
CA GLU A 119 -15.01 9.51 15.04
C GLU A 119 -14.00 9.15 13.94
N HIS A 120 -13.37 7.94 14.01
CA HIS A 120 -12.38 7.54 12.99
C HIS A 120 -13.02 7.01 11.71
N ARG A 121 -14.22 6.43 11.83
CA ARG A 121 -15.02 6.12 10.64
C ARG A 121 -15.42 7.41 9.93
N ASP A 122 -15.69 8.47 10.68
CA ASP A 122 -16.06 9.77 10.15
C ASP A 122 -14.87 10.45 9.43
N GLU A 123 -13.63 10.31 9.91
CA GLU A 123 -12.46 10.83 9.19
C GLU A 123 -12.22 10.09 7.87
N MET A 124 -12.26 8.76 7.87
CA MET A 124 -12.16 7.98 6.62
C MET A 124 -13.29 8.31 5.66
N GLN A 125 -14.53 8.36 6.16
CA GLN A 125 -15.70 8.73 5.36
C GLN A 125 -15.55 10.12 4.75
N LYS A 126 -15.20 11.13 5.54
CA LYS A 126 -14.96 12.50 5.07
C LYS A 126 -13.90 12.57 3.95
N ARG A 127 -12.84 11.78 4.05
CA ARG A 127 -11.81 11.72 3.00
C ARG A 127 -12.32 11.08 1.72
N LEU A 128 -13.12 10.02 1.84
CA LEU A 128 -13.77 9.37 0.69
C LEU A 128 -14.78 10.32 0.03
N GLU A 129 -15.62 11.02 0.81
CA GLU A 129 -16.56 12.03 0.31
C GLU A 129 -15.86 13.17 -0.45
N GLN A 130 -14.61 13.49 -0.10
CA GLN A 130 -13.76 14.44 -0.83
C GLN A 130 -13.14 13.84 -2.12
N GLY A 131 -13.51 12.60 -2.48
CA GLY A 131 -13.00 11.90 -3.66
C GLY A 131 -11.57 11.34 -3.50
N ASP A 132 -11.02 11.30 -2.27
CA ASP A 132 -9.73 10.69 -2.01
C ASP A 132 -9.87 9.16 -1.98
N ASN A 133 -8.99 8.43 -2.66
CA ASN A 133 -8.86 7.00 -2.48
C ASN A 133 -8.09 6.70 -1.18
N LEU A 134 -8.44 5.59 -0.53
CA LEU A 134 -7.77 5.13 0.68
C LEU A 134 -7.16 3.74 0.48
N ILE A 135 -6.04 3.48 1.14
CA ILE A 135 -5.31 2.21 1.11
C ILE A 135 -5.27 1.64 2.52
N LEU A 136 -5.83 0.46 2.70
CA LEU A 136 -6.05 -0.16 4.00
C LEU A 136 -5.41 -1.53 4.09
N PHE A 137 -4.70 -1.79 5.19
CA PHE A 137 -4.16 -3.10 5.58
C PHE A 137 -5.01 -3.72 6.69
N PRO A 138 -6.05 -4.51 6.37
CA PRO A 138 -7.00 -4.99 7.37
C PRO A 138 -6.44 -6.10 8.28
N GLU A 139 -5.25 -6.64 8.00
CA GLU A 139 -4.49 -7.49 8.91
C GLU A 139 -4.15 -6.75 10.21
N GLY A 140 -3.93 -5.42 10.11
CA GLY A 140 -3.56 -4.57 11.23
C GLY A 140 -2.17 -4.83 11.80
N THR A 141 -1.38 -5.68 11.17
CA THR A 141 0.04 -5.94 11.42
C THR A 141 0.66 -6.56 10.17
N SER A 142 1.99 -6.51 10.04
CA SER A 142 2.75 -7.22 9.03
C SER A 142 3.09 -8.66 9.46
N ASN A 143 3.53 -9.48 8.52
CA ASN A 143 3.90 -10.89 8.74
C ASN A 143 5.10 -11.30 7.88
N ASP A 144 5.47 -12.59 7.90
CA ASP A 144 6.63 -13.17 7.21
C ASP A 144 6.53 -13.23 5.67
N GLY A 145 5.42 -12.75 5.08
CA GLY A 145 5.18 -12.73 3.64
C GLY A 145 4.82 -14.09 3.02
N ASN A 146 4.72 -15.15 3.81
CA ASN A 146 4.37 -16.49 3.33
C ASN A 146 2.86 -16.76 3.30
N ARG A 147 2.07 -15.91 3.94
CA ARG A 147 0.62 -16.02 4.03
C ARG A 147 -0.01 -14.65 4.24
N VAL A 148 -1.32 -14.59 4.11
CA VAL A 148 -2.13 -13.43 4.49
C VAL A 148 -2.78 -13.72 5.84
N LEU A 149 -2.65 -12.80 6.80
CA LEU A 149 -3.28 -12.94 8.11
C LEU A 149 -4.79 -12.65 8.03
N PRO A 150 -5.59 -13.17 8.98
CA PRO A 150 -7.02 -12.91 9.01
C PRO A 150 -7.34 -11.40 9.03
N PHE A 151 -8.29 -10.99 8.21
CA PHE A 151 -8.72 -9.61 8.13
C PHE A 151 -9.68 -9.25 9.29
N LYS A 152 -9.47 -8.10 9.89
CA LYS A 152 -10.35 -7.54 10.91
C LYS A 152 -11.54 -6.88 10.25
N SER A 153 -12.71 -7.52 10.27
CA SER A 153 -13.93 -7.02 9.63
C SER A 153 -14.38 -5.64 10.12
N ALA A 154 -13.94 -5.20 11.31
CA ALA A 154 -14.22 -3.86 11.81
C ALA A 154 -13.69 -2.74 10.89
N PHE A 155 -12.60 -2.97 10.17
CA PHE A 155 -12.05 -2.01 9.20
C PHE A 155 -12.94 -1.79 7.97
N PHE A 156 -13.84 -2.73 7.69
CA PHE A 156 -14.78 -2.63 6.57
C PHE A 156 -16.06 -1.84 6.90
N GLY A 157 -16.18 -1.33 8.14
CA GLY A 157 -17.35 -0.56 8.56
C GLY A 157 -17.59 0.73 7.77
N VAL A 158 -16.55 1.29 7.13
CA VAL A 158 -16.71 2.46 6.24
C VAL A 158 -17.40 2.09 4.92
N ALA A 159 -17.27 0.83 4.48
CA ALA A 159 -17.91 0.35 3.25
C ALA A 159 -19.40 0.05 3.43
N GLU A 160 -19.91 0.02 4.67
CA GLU A 160 -21.35 -0.14 4.96
C GLU A 160 -22.14 1.16 4.69
N LYS A 161 -21.45 2.30 4.48
CA LYS A 161 -22.06 3.60 4.22
C LYS A 161 -21.94 3.94 2.73
N GLU A 162 -22.94 4.61 2.22
CA GLU A 162 -22.87 5.25 0.93
C GLU A 162 -21.95 6.49 1.00
N ILE A 163 -21.20 6.71 -0.05
CA ILE A 163 -20.36 7.88 -0.24
C ILE A 163 -20.95 8.71 -1.36
N ASN A 164 -21.42 9.93 -1.01
CA ASN A 164 -22.11 10.82 -1.96
C ASN A 164 -23.34 10.17 -2.64
N GLY A 165 -24.07 9.31 -1.92
CA GLY A 165 -25.26 8.62 -2.42
C GLY A 165 -24.99 7.36 -3.25
N GLU A 166 -23.73 6.92 -3.34
CA GLU A 166 -23.33 5.74 -4.10
C GLU A 166 -22.62 4.71 -3.19
N PRO A 167 -22.78 3.40 -3.44
CA PRO A 167 -22.04 2.37 -2.73
C PRO A 167 -20.52 2.52 -2.94
N LEU A 168 -19.75 2.50 -1.86
CA LEU A 168 -18.29 2.60 -1.93
C LEU A 168 -17.69 1.43 -2.72
N THR A 169 -16.90 1.76 -3.74
CA THR A 169 -16.11 0.76 -4.45
C THR A 169 -14.95 0.29 -3.58
N VAL A 170 -14.87 -1.02 -3.36
CA VAL A 170 -13.79 -1.70 -2.63
C VAL A 170 -13.02 -2.57 -3.61
N GLN A 171 -11.71 -2.33 -3.76
CA GLN A 171 -10.87 -3.18 -4.62
C GLN A 171 -9.83 -3.93 -3.80
N PRO A 172 -9.88 -5.28 -3.76
CA PRO A 172 -8.82 -6.09 -3.19
C PRO A 172 -7.57 -6.04 -4.07
N VAL A 173 -6.39 -5.91 -3.46
CA VAL A 173 -5.09 -5.86 -4.14
C VAL A 173 -4.08 -6.70 -3.37
N SER A 174 -3.42 -7.64 -4.02
CA SER A 174 -2.38 -8.46 -3.40
C SER A 174 -0.98 -8.04 -3.83
N ILE A 175 -0.03 -8.13 -2.89
CA ILE A 175 1.40 -7.94 -3.14
C ILE A 175 2.17 -9.20 -2.78
N CYS A 176 3.17 -9.52 -3.59
CA CYS A 176 4.08 -10.62 -3.33
C CYS A 176 5.49 -10.30 -3.86
N TYR A 177 6.53 -10.52 -3.05
CA TYR A 177 7.92 -10.44 -3.45
C TYR A 177 8.30 -11.78 -4.10
N THR A 178 8.48 -11.78 -5.44
CA THR A 178 8.50 -13.02 -6.23
C THR A 178 9.89 -13.47 -6.63
N ARG A 179 10.81 -12.54 -6.93
CA ARG A 179 12.16 -12.86 -7.40
C ARG A 179 13.19 -11.90 -6.82
N LEU A 180 14.40 -12.43 -6.59
CA LEU A 180 15.61 -11.67 -6.30
C LEU A 180 16.64 -12.02 -7.37
N ASP A 181 17.17 -11.03 -8.09
CA ASP A 181 18.10 -11.19 -9.23
C ASP A 181 17.62 -12.22 -10.28
N GLY A 182 16.31 -12.20 -10.55
CA GLY A 182 15.66 -13.14 -11.48
C GLY A 182 15.35 -14.52 -10.90
N ILE A 183 15.88 -14.87 -9.73
CA ILE A 183 15.68 -16.17 -9.06
C ILE A 183 14.40 -16.11 -8.21
N PRO A 184 13.47 -17.08 -8.34
CA PRO A 184 12.29 -17.14 -7.49
C PRO A 184 12.64 -17.21 -6.00
N VAL A 185 11.97 -16.37 -5.21
CA VAL A 185 12.18 -16.33 -3.75
C VAL A 185 11.37 -17.45 -3.09
N GLY A 186 12.08 -18.44 -2.55
CA GLY A 186 11.49 -19.54 -1.79
C GLY A 186 10.96 -19.10 -0.41
N ARG A 187 10.20 -20.00 0.23
CA ARG A 187 9.58 -19.76 1.54
C ARG A 187 10.58 -19.31 2.61
N THR A 188 11.75 -19.90 2.65
CA THR A 188 12.81 -19.63 3.66
C THR A 188 13.39 -18.23 3.51
N TYR A 189 13.51 -17.72 2.27
CA TYR A 189 14.16 -16.43 1.99
C TYR A 189 13.14 -15.26 1.86
N ARG A 190 11.83 -15.53 1.79
CA ARG A 190 10.82 -14.48 1.67
C ARG A 190 10.81 -13.51 2.86
N PRO A 191 11.07 -13.95 4.11
CA PRO A 191 11.17 -13.05 5.24
C PRO A 191 12.25 -11.95 5.13
N ILE A 192 13.19 -12.03 4.18
CA ILE A 192 14.17 -10.97 3.92
C ILE A 192 13.54 -9.65 3.51
N PHE A 193 12.33 -9.70 2.92
CA PHE A 193 11.53 -8.51 2.55
C PHE A 193 10.53 -8.14 3.62
N ALA A 194 10.29 -9.01 4.59
CA ALA A 194 9.29 -8.83 5.62
C ALA A 194 9.85 -8.03 6.81
N TRP A 195 9.00 -7.23 7.41
CA TRP A 195 9.32 -6.54 8.66
C TRP A 195 8.15 -6.72 9.63
N TYR A 196 8.33 -7.51 10.68
CA TYR A 196 7.28 -7.91 11.61
C TYR A 196 7.85 -8.22 13.00
N GLY A 197 6.98 -8.32 14.00
CA GLY A 197 7.39 -8.56 15.38
C GLY A 197 8.28 -7.45 15.92
N ASP A 198 9.36 -7.83 16.57
CA ASP A 198 10.33 -6.93 17.22
C ASP A 198 11.57 -6.66 16.36
N MET A 199 11.47 -6.82 15.02
CA MET A 199 12.57 -6.56 14.11
C MET A 199 12.97 -5.10 14.13
N GLU A 200 14.29 -4.83 14.26
CA GLU A 200 14.83 -3.48 14.17
C GLU A 200 14.76 -2.96 12.73
N MET A 201 14.18 -1.77 12.56
CA MET A 201 13.95 -1.20 11.23
C MET A 201 15.24 -0.74 10.54
N ALA A 202 16.18 -0.14 11.27
CA ALA A 202 17.39 0.44 10.67
C ALA A 202 18.28 -0.65 10.06
N GLY A 203 18.51 -1.74 10.81
CA GLY A 203 19.27 -2.90 10.31
C GLY A 203 18.58 -3.56 9.12
N HIS A 204 17.25 -3.74 9.18
CA HIS A 204 16.50 -4.29 8.05
C HIS A 204 16.57 -3.40 6.81
N LEU A 205 16.40 -2.08 6.95
CA LEU A 205 16.51 -1.13 5.84
C LEU A 205 17.90 -1.13 5.21
N TRP A 206 18.95 -1.24 6.03
CA TRP A 206 20.32 -1.36 5.53
C TRP A 206 20.51 -2.62 4.68
N ASN A 207 19.95 -3.75 5.13
CA ASN A 207 19.96 -5.00 4.36
C ASN A 207 19.20 -4.84 3.03
N VAL A 208 18.02 -4.19 3.04
CA VAL A 208 17.25 -3.91 1.82
C VAL A 208 18.05 -3.07 0.82
N PHE A 209 18.82 -2.08 1.28
CA PHE A 209 19.70 -1.28 0.41
C PHE A 209 20.85 -2.09 -0.22
N SER A 210 21.16 -3.24 0.34
CA SER A 210 22.19 -4.17 -0.18
C SER A 210 21.64 -5.21 -1.16
N LEU A 211 20.29 -5.35 -1.26
CA LEU A 211 19.67 -6.34 -2.12
C LEU A 211 19.90 -6.00 -3.61
N GLY A 212 19.89 -7.05 -4.42
CA GLY A 212 19.86 -6.96 -5.86
C GLY A 212 18.47 -6.57 -6.40
N GLN A 213 18.26 -6.77 -7.71
CA GLN A 213 16.98 -6.47 -8.34
C GLN A 213 15.87 -7.38 -7.80
N THR A 214 14.93 -6.78 -7.10
CA THR A 214 13.77 -7.49 -6.57
C THR A 214 12.56 -7.31 -7.47
N THR A 215 11.89 -8.40 -7.86
CA THR A 215 10.62 -8.36 -8.58
C THR A 215 9.46 -8.46 -7.58
N VAL A 216 8.56 -7.49 -7.64
CA VAL A 216 7.37 -7.40 -6.79
C VAL A 216 6.13 -7.49 -7.68
N ALA A 217 5.30 -8.51 -7.48
CA ALA A 217 4.05 -8.65 -8.18
C ALA A 217 2.93 -7.97 -7.38
N ILE A 218 2.15 -7.13 -8.05
CA ILE A 218 0.92 -6.51 -7.52
C ILE A 218 -0.23 -6.95 -8.41
N GLU A 219 -1.22 -7.64 -7.83
CA GLU A 219 -2.40 -8.11 -8.55
C GLU A 219 -3.65 -7.36 -8.07
N PHE A 220 -4.34 -6.72 -9.00
CA PHE A 220 -5.62 -6.06 -8.82
C PHE A 220 -6.73 -7.08 -9.06
N HIS A 221 -7.53 -7.34 -8.03
CA HIS A 221 -8.70 -8.22 -8.14
C HIS A 221 -9.94 -7.42 -8.55
N LYS A 222 -11.02 -8.12 -8.92
CA LYS A 222 -12.29 -7.50 -9.32
C LYS A 222 -12.78 -6.57 -8.19
N PRO A 223 -13.11 -5.30 -8.50
CA PRO A 223 -13.77 -4.41 -7.55
C PRO A 223 -15.13 -4.97 -7.14
N VAL A 224 -15.53 -4.71 -5.90
CA VAL A 224 -16.81 -5.11 -5.31
C VAL A 224 -17.41 -3.94 -4.54
N THR A 225 -18.71 -4.04 -4.25
CA THR A 225 -19.42 -3.08 -3.38
C THR A 225 -20.12 -3.82 -2.25
N MET A 226 -20.57 -3.09 -1.22
CA MET A 226 -21.29 -3.70 -0.10
C MET A 226 -22.62 -4.33 -0.54
N ALA A 227 -23.21 -3.87 -1.65
CA ALA A 227 -24.44 -4.42 -2.20
C ALA A 227 -24.32 -5.90 -2.62
N GLU A 228 -23.11 -6.40 -2.84
CA GLU A 228 -22.85 -7.79 -3.22
C GLU A 228 -22.77 -8.75 -2.00
N PHE A 229 -22.86 -8.23 -0.77
CA PHE A 229 -22.65 -9.00 0.47
C PHE A 229 -23.73 -8.73 1.51
N LYS A 230 -24.04 -9.73 2.34
CA LYS A 230 -25.01 -9.59 3.43
C LYS A 230 -24.45 -8.81 4.64
N SER A 231 -23.13 -8.72 4.77
CA SER A 231 -22.46 -8.05 5.88
C SER A 231 -21.00 -7.73 5.57
N ARG A 232 -20.43 -6.75 6.31
CA ARG A 232 -19.00 -6.45 6.27
C ARG A 232 -18.11 -7.65 6.62
N LYS A 233 -18.62 -8.64 7.38
CA LYS A 233 -17.88 -9.86 7.68
C LYS A 233 -17.73 -10.72 6.42
N GLU A 234 -18.78 -10.84 5.63
CA GLU A 234 -18.76 -11.57 4.36
C GLU A 234 -17.86 -10.89 3.33
N MET A 235 -17.97 -9.55 3.18
CA MET A 235 -17.06 -8.77 2.33
C MET A 235 -15.61 -8.94 2.76
N SER A 236 -15.32 -8.87 4.06
CA SER A 236 -13.98 -9.07 4.63
C SER A 236 -13.43 -10.47 4.32
N ALA A 237 -14.26 -11.50 4.46
CA ALA A 237 -13.89 -12.88 4.13
C ALA A 237 -13.63 -13.06 2.63
N HIS A 238 -14.45 -12.44 1.76
CA HIS A 238 -14.23 -12.42 0.32
C HIS A 238 -12.89 -11.76 -0.04
N CYS A 239 -12.63 -10.55 0.46
CA CYS A 239 -11.38 -9.84 0.21
C CYS A 239 -10.16 -10.63 0.69
N HIS A 240 -10.24 -11.23 1.89
CA HIS A 240 -9.18 -12.09 2.41
C HIS A 240 -8.90 -13.29 1.50
N ARG A 241 -9.95 -13.97 1.04
CA ARG A 241 -9.84 -15.15 0.17
C ARG A 241 -9.16 -14.78 -1.15
N VAL A 242 -9.67 -13.77 -1.88
CA VAL A 242 -9.12 -13.42 -3.20
C VAL A 242 -7.69 -12.88 -3.12
N ILE A 243 -7.35 -12.13 -2.06
CA ILE A 243 -5.98 -11.66 -1.82
C ILE A 243 -5.06 -12.82 -1.46
N SER A 244 -5.49 -13.76 -0.62
CA SER A 244 -4.72 -14.96 -0.27
C SER A 244 -4.44 -15.84 -1.48
N GLU A 245 -5.43 -16.01 -2.38
CA GLU A 245 -5.27 -16.69 -3.65
C GLU A 245 -4.28 -15.97 -4.57
N GLY A 246 -4.34 -14.62 -4.63
CA GLY A 246 -3.40 -13.79 -5.39
C GLY A 246 -1.96 -13.93 -4.88
N VAL A 247 -1.75 -13.84 -3.57
CA VAL A 247 -0.45 -14.09 -2.94
C VAL A 247 0.04 -15.50 -3.25
N SER A 248 -0.82 -16.51 -3.14
CA SER A 248 -0.48 -17.90 -3.47
C SER A 248 -0.07 -18.04 -4.94
N ARG A 249 -0.82 -17.44 -5.88
CA ARG A 249 -0.42 -17.43 -7.30
C ARG A 249 0.95 -16.77 -7.51
N GLY A 250 1.20 -15.63 -6.85
CA GLY A 250 2.48 -14.93 -6.91
C GLY A 250 3.63 -15.79 -6.40
N ILE A 251 3.46 -16.43 -5.25
CA ILE A 251 4.46 -17.32 -4.64
C ILE A 251 4.83 -18.50 -5.55
N HIS A 252 3.86 -19.04 -6.27
CA HIS A 252 4.04 -20.21 -7.13
C HIS A 252 4.35 -19.85 -8.59
N GLY A 253 4.55 -18.58 -8.91
CA GLY A 253 4.83 -18.13 -10.28
C GLY A 253 3.66 -18.36 -11.26
N ARG A 254 2.42 -18.42 -10.75
CA ARG A 254 1.21 -18.69 -11.54
C ARG A 254 0.42 -17.45 -11.92
N LEU A 255 0.98 -16.26 -11.72
CA LEU A 255 0.43 -15.02 -12.22
C LEU A 255 0.55 -15.00 -13.75
N GLY A 256 -0.48 -14.53 -14.43
CA GLY A 256 -0.45 -14.32 -15.89
C GLY A 256 0.62 -13.31 -16.30
N LYS A 257 0.70 -13.00 -17.60
CA LYS A 257 1.63 -11.97 -18.08
C LYS A 257 1.30 -10.62 -17.43
N PRO A 258 2.32 -9.86 -16.97
CA PRO A 258 2.09 -8.52 -16.45
C PRO A 258 1.44 -7.62 -17.48
N ALA A 259 0.66 -6.65 -17.04
CA ALA A 259 0.06 -5.64 -17.92
C ALA A 259 1.15 -4.86 -18.67
N LYS A 260 1.05 -4.82 -20.01
CA LYS A 260 2.06 -4.23 -20.90
C LYS A 260 2.14 -2.70 -20.85
N HIS A 261 1.12 -2.01 -20.35
CA HIS A 261 1.02 -0.56 -20.42
C HIS A 261 1.24 0.12 -19.08
N ALA A 262 2.13 1.10 -19.12
CA ALA A 262 2.28 2.09 -18.08
C ALA A 262 1.00 2.97 -18.06
N TRP A 263 0.20 2.88 -17.00
CA TRP A 263 -1.03 3.67 -16.81
C TRP A 263 -0.81 5.20 -16.85
N TRP A 264 0.43 5.68 -16.74
CA TRP A 264 0.75 7.11 -16.96
C TRP A 264 0.62 7.54 -18.41
N ALA A 265 0.50 6.61 -19.37
CA ALA A 265 0.31 6.88 -20.78
C ALA A 265 -1.18 7.00 -21.18
N SER A 266 -2.13 6.68 -20.30
CA SER A 266 -3.53 7.01 -20.54
C SER A 266 -3.73 8.49 -20.22
N LYS A 267 -4.06 9.23 -21.27
CA LYS A 267 -4.30 10.65 -21.38
C LYS A 267 -4.98 11.24 -20.15
N THR A 268 -4.39 12.32 -19.63
CA THR A 268 -5.11 13.44 -19.04
C THR A 268 -6.40 13.69 -19.81
N ALA A 269 -7.53 13.34 -19.23
CA ALA A 269 -8.83 13.94 -19.50
C ALA A 269 -9.35 14.51 -18.19
#